data_462982d430ddaf2988591d28579bf341
#
_entry.id   462982d430ddaf2988591d28579bf341
#
_cell.length_a   1.000
_cell.length_b   1.000
_cell.length_c   1.000
_cell.angle_alpha   90.00
_cell.angle_beta   90.00
_cell.angle_gamma   90.00
#
_symmetry.space_group_name_H-M   'P 1'
#
loop_
_entity.id
_entity.type
_entity.pdbx_description
1 polymer ?
#
loop_
_entity_poly.entity_id
_entity_poly.type
_entity_poly.pdbx_seq_one_letter_code
_entity_poly.pdbx_strand_id
1 'polypeptide(L)'
;MRSLAILLTLSILPVMTGCKPENTSIEARHVRTLVVDPKPIADDRQAIGEVRPRYESDLSFRVAGKVLARRVDVGASVRQGDTLATLDTQDFQNRLRSADAEVASADAVLVEARGDEARKAKLLSDGWTPKATYDAVLRNLRSAEARLASAKANLDLTRDQLRYTELKAEFDGVITAVGAEPGQNVNAGQMVVKLARPGDKDGVFSIAETAFTDPAAGSEHPEVIVWPLSNPELRINGIVREISPVADSKTRTYTVKVSLKDPPPQLRFGMSVAGRLKASSDPVVALPLSAVFEKNGSPAVWVFDQASGSVALKPVTVARYETDTAVITNELVSGDVVVTAGINSLREGQPVRLSETSLARSALK
;
A
#
# COMPACT_ATOMS: atom_id res chain seq x y z
N MET A 1 -25.84 -34.29 112.94
CA MET A 1 -27.28 -34.45 113.26
C MET A 1 -28.06 -34.05 111.99
N ARG A 2 -28.65 -35.05 111.41
CA ARG A 2 -30.02 -35.14 110.85
C ARG A 2 -30.47 -33.87 110.05
N SER A 3 -30.96 -33.86 108.85
CA SER A 3 -31.89 -34.78 108.18
C SER A 3 -32.13 -34.17 106.74
N LEU A 4 -32.34 -34.96 105.90
CA LEU A 4 -33.50 -35.39 105.15
C LEU A 4 -33.60 -34.80 103.73
N ALA A 5 -33.59 -35.73 102.86
CA ALA A 5 -33.79 -35.59 101.42
C ALA A 5 -35.23 -35.19 101.02
N ILE A 6 -35.40 -34.55 99.90
CA ILE A 6 -36.59 -34.78 99.09
C ILE A 6 -36.16 -34.67 97.61
N LEU A 7 -36.29 -35.79 96.90
CA LEU A 7 -36.21 -35.91 95.45
C LEU A 7 -37.47 -35.27 94.85
N LEU A 8 -37.26 -34.35 93.85
CA LEU A 8 -38.35 -33.99 93.00
C LEU A 8 -37.87 -34.25 91.55
N THR A 9 -38.32 -35.31 90.96
CA THR A 9 -38.11 -35.70 89.55
C THR A 9 -38.99 -34.86 88.68
N LEU A 10 -38.37 -33.91 87.91
CA LEU A 10 -39.06 -33.17 86.88
C LEU A 10 -38.74 -33.80 85.51
N SER A 11 -39.75 -34.41 84.90
CA SER A 11 -39.75 -35.04 83.61
C SER A 11 -39.68 -33.94 82.55
N ILE A 12 -38.55 -33.86 81.79
CA ILE A 12 -38.37 -32.95 80.65
C ILE A 12 -38.76 -33.73 79.44
N LEU A 13 -39.84 -33.32 78.74
CA LEU A 13 -40.30 -33.78 77.47
C LEU A 13 -39.45 -33.05 76.34
N PRO A 14 -38.79 -33.74 75.42
CA PRO A 14 -38.10 -33.06 74.32
C PRO A 14 -39.11 -32.57 73.26
N VAL A 15 -39.22 -31.27 73.10
CA VAL A 15 -39.93 -30.65 71.95
C VAL A 15 -39.05 -30.80 70.76
N MET A 16 -39.39 -31.70 69.85
CA MET A 16 -38.84 -31.80 68.48
C MET A 16 -39.40 -30.65 67.68
N THR A 17 -38.65 -29.54 67.57
CA THR A 17 -38.89 -28.47 66.58
C THR A 17 -38.34 -28.96 65.24
N GLY A 18 -39.25 -29.43 64.37
CA GLY A 18 -38.94 -29.70 62.95
C GLY A 18 -38.56 -28.41 62.23
N CYS A 19 -37.28 -28.29 61.88
CA CYS A 19 -36.86 -27.28 60.82
C CYS A 19 -37.54 -27.66 59.55
N LYS A 20 -38.56 -26.88 59.19
CA LYS A 20 -39.13 -26.86 57.83
C LYS A 20 -38.06 -26.27 56.89
N PRO A 21 -37.64 -26.93 55.80
CA PRO A 21 -36.76 -26.33 54.92
C PRO A 21 -37.46 -25.09 54.27
N GLU A 22 -36.92 -23.93 54.57
CA GLU A 22 -37.33 -22.67 53.91
C GLU A 22 -36.99 -22.81 52.47
N ASN A 23 -37.98 -23.07 51.64
CA ASN A 23 -37.90 -23.08 50.21
C ASN A 23 -37.68 -21.62 49.80
N THR A 24 -36.43 -21.17 49.80
CA THR A 24 -36.03 -19.86 49.28
C THR A 24 -36.32 -19.90 47.80
N SER A 25 -37.54 -19.54 47.42
CA SER A 25 -37.84 -19.25 46.03
C SER A 25 -36.94 -18.07 45.63
N ILE A 26 -35.93 -18.38 44.85
CA ILE A 26 -35.05 -17.35 44.26
C ILE A 26 -35.95 -16.45 43.43
N GLU A 27 -36.27 -15.27 43.97
CA GLU A 27 -37.13 -14.30 43.32
C GLU A 27 -36.47 -13.91 42.00
N ALA A 28 -37.20 -14.13 40.89
CA ALA A 28 -36.67 -13.91 39.54
C ALA A 28 -36.39 -12.40 39.37
N ARG A 29 -35.12 -12.06 39.26
CA ARG A 29 -34.67 -10.65 39.10
C ARG A 29 -35.01 -10.09 37.73
N HIS A 30 -35.42 -8.83 37.71
CA HIS A 30 -35.59 -8.08 36.47
C HIS A 30 -34.24 -7.72 35.89
N VAL A 31 -34.02 -8.08 34.63
CA VAL A 31 -32.78 -7.79 33.89
C VAL A 31 -33.10 -7.03 32.59
N ARG A 32 -32.22 -6.13 32.19
CA ARG A 32 -32.30 -5.54 30.84
C ARG A 32 -31.52 -6.44 29.88
N THR A 33 -32.05 -6.61 28.69
CA THR A 33 -31.45 -7.46 27.68
C THR A 33 -31.34 -6.78 26.34
N LEU A 34 -30.43 -7.26 25.49
CA LEU A 34 -30.25 -6.89 24.10
C LEU A 34 -30.30 -8.15 23.26
N VAL A 35 -31.06 -8.14 22.18
CA VAL A 35 -31.06 -9.22 21.19
C VAL A 35 -29.84 -9.04 20.31
N VAL A 36 -29.05 -10.07 20.18
CA VAL A 36 -27.82 -10.08 19.35
C VAL A 36 -28.22 -10.09 17.88
N ASP A 37 -27.71 -9.11 17.13
CA ASP A 37 -27.83 -9.01 15.68
C ASP A 37 -26.41 -8.81 15.10
N PRO A 38 -25.72 -9.92 14.76
CA PRO A 38 -24.37 -9.83 14.23
C PRO A 38 -24.34 -9.06 12.91
N LYS A 39 -23.52 -8.00 12.86
CA LYS A 39 -23.35 -7.17 11.66
C LYS A 39 -21.88 -7.10 11.28
N PRO A 40 -21.56 -7.07 9.98
CA PRO A 40 -20.21 -6.70 9.59
C PRO A 40 -19.95 -5.28 10.07
N ILE A 41 -18.93 -5.10 10.91
CA ILE A 41 -18.52 -3.73 11.26
C ILE A 41 -17.79 -3.14 10.07
N ALA A 42 -18.40 -2.15 9.47
CA ALA A 42 -17.68 -1.24 8.61
C ALA A 42 -16.69 -0.45 9.49
N ASP A 43 -15.41 -0.58 9.24
CA ASP A 43 -14.45 0.37 9.79
C ASP A 43 -14.77 1.76 9.21
N ASP A 44 -15.29 2.64 10.03
CA ASP A 44 -15.73 3.97 9.60
C ASP A 44 -14.56 4.95 9.41
N ARG A 45 -13.33 4.48 9.69
CA ARG A 45 -12.12 5.28 9.51
C ARG A 45 -11.85 5.49 8.03
N GLN A 46 -11.91 6.75 7.61
CA GLN A 46 -11.63 7.16 6.26
C GLN A 46 -10.24 7.82 6.21
N ALA A 47 -9.46 7.43 5.21
CA ALA A 47 -8.21 8.12 4.89
C ALA A 47 -8.43 9.00 3.65
N ILE A 48 -7.86 10.20 3.68
CA ILE A 48 -7.83 11.08 2.50
C ILE A 48 -6.49 10.91 1.79
N GLY A 49 -6.54 10.85 0.47
CA GLY A 49 -5.40 10.67 -0.39
C GLY A 49 -5.57 11.35 -1.74
N GLU A 50 -4.67 11.07 -2.63
CA GLU A 50 -4.60 11.63 -3.97
C GLU A 50 -4.42 10.52 -5.01
N VAL A 51 -5.01 10.69 -6.18
CA VAL A 51 -4.80 9.79 -7.33
C VAL A 51 -3.48 10.12 -7.99
N ARG A 52 -2.56 9.16 -8.04
CA ARG A 52 -1.28 9.28 -8.74
C ARG A 52 -1.10 8.20 -9.80
N PRO A 53 -0.32 8.47 -10.83
CA PRO A 53 0.06 7.42 -11.77
C PRO A 53 0.93 6.38 -11.06
N ARG A 54 0.75 5.10 -11.39
CA ARG A 54 1.62 4.03 -10.88
C ARG A 54 3.03 4.14 -11.45
N TYR A 55 3.12 4.47 -12.74
CA TYR A 55 4.38 4.61 -13.46
C TYR A 55 4.49 6.03 -13.99
N GLU A 56 5.48 6.73 -13.50
CA GLU A 56 5.81 8.09 -13.90
C GLU A 56 7.33 8.19 -14.04
N SER A 57 7.79 8.78 -15.14
CA SER A 57 9.21 8.94 -15.45
C SER A 57 9.54 10.38 -15.75
N ASP A 58 10.63 10.86 -15.14
CA ASP A 58 11.23 12.15 -15.47
C ASP A 58 12.12 11.96 -16.71
N LEU A 59 11.68 12.50 -17.84
CA LEU A 59 12.42 12.42 -19.09
C LEU A 59 13.36 13.61 -19.21
N SER A 60 14.61 13.33 -19.57
CA SER A 60 15.69 14.31 -19.66
C SER A 60 16.59 14.03 -20.85
N PHE A 61 17.29 15.05 -21.34
CA PHE A 61 18.34 14.86 -22.33
C PHE A 61 19.59 14.21 -21.71
N ARG A 62 20.26 13.35 -22.47
CA ARG A 62 21.52 12.72 -22.06
C ARG A 62 22.75 13.63 -22.30
N VAL A 63 22.55 14.75 -23.02
CA VAL A 63 23.55 15.76 -23.34
C VAL A 63 23.04 17.14 -22.94
N ALA A 64 23.95 18.03 -22.57
CA ALA A 64 23.61 19.41 -22.27
C ALA A 64 23.44 20.21 -23.57
N GLY A 65 22.53 21.20 -23.56
CA GLY A 65 22.32 22.06 -24.71
C GLY A 65 21.17 23.04 -24.50
N LYS A 66 20.94 23.89 -25.49
CA LYS A 66 19.83 24.83 -25.54
C LYS A 66 18.59 24.12 -26.10
N VAL A 67 17.46 24.18 -25.42
CA VAL A 67 16.18 23.66 -25.92
C VAL A 67 15.76 24.51 -27.13
N LEU A 68 15.69 23.88 -28.29
CA LEU A 68 15.25 24.54 -29.52
C LEU A 68 13.71 24.57 -29.58
N ALA A 69 13.08 23.44 -29.33
CA ALA A 69 11.63 23.31 -29.35
C ALA A 69 11.14 22.27 -28.37
N ARG A 70 9.96 22.50 -27.78
CA ARG A 70 9.15 21.53 -27.05
C ARG A 70 7.84 21.35 -27.82
N ARG A 71 7.47 20.11 -28.13
CA ARG A 71 6.32 19.78 -28.97
C ARG A 71 5.10 19.33 -28.20
N VAL A 72 5.20 19.26 -26.87
CA VAL A 72 4.15 18.75 -25.99
C VAL A 72 3.94 19.68 -24.82
N ASP A 73 2.69 19.75 -24.34
CA ASP A 73 2.27 20.49 -23.16
C ASP A 73 1.70 19.54 -22.10
N VAL A 74 1.50 20.04 -20.88
CA VAL A 74 0.86 19.29 -19.80
C VAL A 74 -0.54 18.84 -20.25
N GLY A 75 -0.85 17.56 -20.07
CA GLY A 75 -2.09 16.93 -20.51
C GLY A 75 -2.04 16.33 -21.91
N ALA A 76 -0.97 16.55 -22.68
CA ALA A 76 -0.81 15.96 -24.01
C ALA A 76 -0.63 14.44 -23.91
N SER A 77 -1.37 13.70 -24.75
CA SER A 77 -1.18 12.26 -24.93
C SER A 77 -0.14 12.01 -26.01
N VAL A 78 0.81 11.14 -25.74
CA VAL A 78 1.93 10.81 -26.64
C VAL A 78 2.07 9.30 -26.78
N ARG A 79 2.62 8.86 -27.91
CA ARG A 79 2.96 7.46 -28.19
C ARG A 79 4.45 7.23 -28.04
N GLN A 80 4.83 5.99 -27.78
CA GLN A 80 6.23 5.59 -27.77
C GLN A 80 6.93 6.00 -29.07
N GLY A 81 8.09 6.66 -28.94
CA GLY A 81 8.88 7.17 -30.07
C GLY A 81 8.54 8.59 -30.51
N ASP A 82 7.43 9.19 -30.05
CA ASP A 82 7.11 10.59 -30.36
C ASP A 82 8.19 11.53 -29.83
N THR A 83 8.57 12.53 -30.65
CA THR A 83 9.56 13.55 -30.24
C THR A 83 8.87 14.58 -29.33
N LEU A 84 9.32 14.66 -28.09
CA LEU A 84 8.78 15.55 -27.06
C LEU A 84 9.46 16.92 -27.07
N ALA A 85 10.78 16.92 -27.19
CA ALA A 85 11.59 18.14 -27.26
C ALA A 85 12.87 17.89 -28.07
N THR A 86 13.48 18.97 -28.54
CA THR A 86 14.73 18.93 -29.29
C THR A 86 15.69 20.01 -28.79
N LEU A 87 16.99 19.69 -28.76
CA LEU A 87 18.06 20.67 -28.53
C LEU A 87 18.52 21.31 -29.86
N ASP A 88 19.21 22.41 -29.74
CA ASP A 88 19.96 22.99 -30.87
C ASP A 88 21.08 22.00 -31.26
N THR A 89 21.06 21.57 -32.50
CA THR A 89 21.93 20.52 -33.03
C THR A 89 23.18 21.03 -33.73
N GLN A 90 23.35 22.34 -33.91
CA GLN A 90 24.38 22.89 -34.76
C GLN A 90 25.80 22.47 -34.35
N ASP A 91 26.11 22.55 -33.06
CA ASP A 91 27.42 22.14 -32.54
C ASP A 91 27.64 20.62 -32.68
N PHE A 92 26.62 19.82 -32.43
CA PHE A 92 26.66 18.37 -32.60
C PHE A 92 26.88 17.96 -34.06
N GLN A 93 26.23 18.63 -35.00
CA GLN A 93 26.43 18.41 -36.45
C GLN A 93 27.84 18.80 -36.89
N ASN A 94 28.40 19.89 -36.34
CA ASN A 94 29.76 20.30 -36.62
C ASN A 94 30.77 19.24 -36.12
N ARG A 95 30.59 18.73 -34.91
CA ARG A 95 31.42 17.64 -34.35
C ARG A 95 31.29 16.36 -35.17
N LEU A 96 30.10 16.01 -35.61
CA LEU A 96 29.87 14.86 -36.49
C LEU A 96 30.63 14.96 -37.78
N ARG A 97 30.58 16.13 -38.46
CA ARG A 97 31.34 16.38 -39.71
C ARG A 97 32.85 16.28 -39.47
N SER A 98 33.34 16.77 -38.34
CA SER A 98 34.76 16.65 -37.99
C SER A 98 35.19 15.19 -37.77
N ALA A 99 34.37 14.41 -37.10
CA ALA A 99 34.62 12.98 -36.87
C ALA A 99 34.58 12.16 -38.18
N ASP A 100 33.63 12.47 -39.07
CA ASP A 100 33.59 11.88 -40.42
C ASP A 100 34.87 12.17 -41.22
N ALA A 101 35.37 13.42 -41.20
CA ALA A 101 36.62 13.79 -41.86
C ALA A 101 37.84 13.04 -41.28
N GLU A 102 37.88 12.81 -39.95
CA GLU A 102 38.97 12.06 -39.32
C GLU A 102 38.93 10.59 -39.75
N VAL A 103 37.74 9.97 -39.86
CA VAL A 103 37.62 8.60 -40.41
C VAL A 103 38.12 8.53 -41.83
N ALA A 104 37.76 9.50 -42.72
CA ALA A 104 38.22 9.55 -44.09
C ALA A 104 39.77 9.71 -44.18
N SER A 105 40.35 10.55 -43.32
CA SER A 105 41.80 10.71 -43.21
C SER A 105 42.51 9.45 -42.79
N ALA A 106 41.99 8.77 -41.72
CA ALA A 106 42.57 7.52 -41.21
C ALA A 106 42.45 6.38 -42.20
N ASP A 107 41.36 6.33 -42.97
CA ASP A 107 41.15 5.34 -44.05
C ASP A 107 42.16 5.52 -45.19
N ALA A 108 42.41 6.75 -45.61
CA ALA A 108 43.43 7.06 -46.66
C ALA A 108 44.84 6.59 -46.22
N VAL A 109 45.24 6.83 -44.96
CA VAL A 109 46.50 6.34 -44.38
C VAL A 109 46.53 4.80 -44.35
N LEU A 110 45.43 4.16 -44.04
CA LEU A 110 45.34 2.70 -44.05
C LEU A 110 45.49 2.12 -45.46
N VAL A 111 44.86 2.73 -46.47
CA VAL A 111 45.00 2.33 -47.87
C VAL A 111 46.45 2.40 -48.33
N GLU A 112 47.16 3.50 -47.99
CA GLU A 112 48.60 3.65 -48.27
C GLU A 112 49.43 2.56 -47.57
N ALA A 113 49.22 2.35 -46.27
CA ALA A 113 49.96 1.37 -45.49
C ALA A 113 49.72 -0.07 -46.01
N ARG A 114 48.49 -0.41 -46.42
CA ARG A 114 48.21 -1.71 -47.06
C ARG A 114 48.93 -1.89 -48.40
N GLY A 115 48.95 -0.85 -49.19
CA GLY A 115 49.69 -0.85 -50.47
C GLY A 115 51.21 -1.06 -50.28
N ASP A 116 51.78 -0.43 -49.24
CA ASP A 116 53.19 -0.57 -48.90
C ASP A 116 53.50 -1.96 -48.36
N GLU A 117 52.67 -2.51 -47.50
CA GLU A 117 52.80 -3.85 -46.97
C GLU A 117 52.77 -4.89 -48.10
N ALA A 118 51.79 -4.82 -49.01
CA ALA A 118 51.65 -5.75 -50.11
C ALA A 118 52.87 -5.72 -51.05
N ARG A 119 53.42 -4.50 -51.36
CA ARG A 119 54.67 -4.37 -52.14
C ARG A 119 55.89 -4.97 -51.41
N LYS A 120 56.04 -4.71 -50.10
CA LYS A 120 57.17 -5.21 -49.34
C LYS A 120 57.07 -6.71 -49.03
N ALA A 121 55.88 -7.25 -48.86
CA ALA A 121 55.66 -8.69 -48.75
C ALA A 121 56.15 -9.46 -49.98
N LYS A 122 55.84 -8.93 -51.18
CA LYS A 122 56.34 -9.50 -52.43
C LYS A 122 57.86 -9.43 -52.55
N LEU A 123 58.48 -8.26 -52.25
CA LEU A 123 59.93 -8.14 -52.26
C LEU A 123 60.64 -9.04 -51.23
N LEU A 124 60.01 -9.30 -50.10
CA LEU A 124 60.55 -10.23 -49.08
C LEU A 124 60.50 -11.68 -49.58
N SER A 125 59.40 -12.11 -50.26
CA SER A 125 59.31 -13.44 -50.84
C SER A 125 60.31 -13.67 -51.94
N ASP A 126 60.63 -12.62 -52.72
CA ASP A 126 61.62 -12.67 -53.80
C ASP A 126 63.08 -12.50 -53.30
N GLY A 127 63.27 -12.35 -51.97
CA GLY A 127 64.59 -12.19 -51.35
C GLY A 127 65.24 -10.80 -51.48
N TRP A 128 64.50 -9.78 -51.96
CA TRP A 128 65.02 -8.43 -52.26
C TRP A 128 64.94 -7.45 -51.11
N THR A 129 64.38 -7.84 -49.95
CA THR A 129 64.30 -6.93 -48.79
C THR A 129 64.59 -7.70 -47.49
N PRO A 130 65.28 -7.05 -46.50
CA PRO A 130 65.47 -7.65 -45.18
C PRO A 130 64.16 -7.80 -44.42
N LYS A 131 64.01 -8.87 -43.63
CA LYS A 131 62.84 -9.14 -42.77
C LYS A 131 62.53 -7.94 -41.81
N ALA A 132 63.57 -7.34 -41.24
CA ALA A 132 63.39 -6.15 -40.35
C ALA A 132 62.68 -5.00 -41.04
N THR A 133 62.89 -4.79 -42.34
CA THR A 133 62.20 -3.77 -43.16
C THR A 133 60.72 -4.10 -43.32
N TYR A 134 60.39 -5.38 -43.61
CA TYR A 134 59.03 -5.83 -43.71
C TYR A 134 58.32 -5.74 -42.35
N ASP A 135 58.97 -6.15 -41.23
CA ASP A 135 58.40 -6.04 -39.91
C ASP A 135 58.07 -4.57 -39.50
N ALA A 136 58.86 -3.60 -39.99
CA ALA A 136 58.58 -2.16 -39.80
C ALA A 136 57.30 -1.76 -40.56
N VAL A 137 57.14 -2.14 -41.82
CA VAL A 137 55.95 -1.82 -42.61
C VAL A 137 54.69 -2.53 -42.01
N LEU A 138 54.81 -3.78 -41.54
CA LEU A 138 53.72 -4.49 -40.88
C LEU A 138 53.29 -3.80 -39.59
N ARG A 139 54.24 -3.23 -38.81
CA ARG A 139 53.89 -2.41 -37.63
C ARG A 139 53.12 -1.13 -38.05
N ASN A 140 53.56 -0.46 -39.13
CA ASN A 140 52.87 0.71 -39.63
C ASN A 140 51.42 0.39 -40.10
N LEU A 141 51.22 -0.73 -40.81
CA LEU A 141 49.91 -1.20 -41.19
C LEU A 141 49.02 -1.42 -39.97
N ARG A 142 49.50 -2.15 -38.95
CA ARG A 142 48.74 -2.37 -37.71
C ARG A 142 48.43 -1.09 -37.00
N SER A 143 49.33 -0.10 -36.97
CA SER A 143 49.11 1.22 -36.40
C SER A 143 48.02 2.00 -37.16
N ALA A 144 48.02 1.96 -38.52
CA ALA A 144 47.00 2.56 -39.34
C ALA A 144 45.63 1.92 -39.15
N GLU A 145 45.57 0.58 -39.04
CA GLU A 145 44.33 -0.17 -38.69
C GLU A 145 43.75 0.24 -37.33
N ALA A 146 44.60 0.33 -36.30
CA ALA A 146 44.20 0.76 -34.97
C ALA A 146 43.69 2.22 -34.98
N ARG A 147 44.34 3.11 -35.74
CA ARG A 147 43.92 4.51 -35.88
C ARG A 147 42.56 4.66 -36.55
N LEU A 148 42.30 3.90 -37.64
CA LEU A 148 40.99 3.87 -38.29
C LEU A 148 39.91 3.33 -37.33
N ALA A 149 40.19 2.27 -36.57
CA ALA A 149 39.26 1.71 -35.59
C ALA A 149 38.89 2.75 -34.52
N SER A 150 39.89 3.50 -34.03
CA SER A 150 39.68 4.57 -33.02
C SER A 150 38.83 5.73 -33.61
N ALA A 151 39.13 6.16 -34.87
CA ALA A 151 38.35 7.20 -35.52
C ALA A 151 36.89 6.80 -35.75
N LYS A 152 36.63 5.54 -36.15
CA LYS A 152 35.27 5.00 -36.26
C LYS A 152 34.54 4.99 -34.95
N ALA A 153 35.17 4.56 -33.85
CA ALA A 153 34.57 4.56 -32.52
C ALA A 153 34.20 5.99 -32.07
N ASN A 154 35.07 6.98 -32.35
CA ASN A 154 34.75 8.39 -32.08
C ASN A 154 33.59 8.93 -32.92
N LEU A 155 33.50 8.52 -34.19
CA LEU A 155 32.37 8.87 -35.05
C LEU A 155 31.06 8.31 -34.49
N ASP A 156 31.04 7.07 -34.08
CA ASP A 156 29.83 6.43 -33.47
C ASP A 156 29.40 7.13 -32.19
N LEU A 157 30.36 7.48 -31.29
CA LEU A 157 30.07 8.28 -30.12
C LEU A 157 29.44 9.64 -30.47
N THR A 158 29.94 10.30 -31.47
CA THR A 158 29.44 11.62 -31.91
C THR A 158 28.05 11.51 -32.55
N ARG A 159 27.77 10.43 -33.29
CA ARG A 159 26.43 10.12 -33.81
C ARG A 159 25.43 9.89 -32.69
N ASP A 160 25.83 9.17 -31.67
CA ASP A 160 24.99 8.94 -30.48
C ASP A 160 24.68 10.24 -29.73
N GLN A 161 25.67 11.12 -29.55
CA GLN A 161 25.47 12.46 -28.99
C GLN A 161 24.47 13.30 -29.76
N LEU A 162 24.54 13.27 -31.10
CA LEU A 162 23.56 13.94 -31.97
C LEU A 162 22.16 13.31 -31.77
N ARG A 163 22.05 11.99 -31.71
CA ARG A 163 20.78 11.31 -31.46
C ARG A 163 20.17 11.69 -30.11
N TYR A 164 21.02 11.89 -29.07
CA TYR A 164 20.57 12.31 -27.75
C TYR A 164 20.09 13.76 -27.66
N THR A 165 20.17 14.54 -28.74
CA THR A 165 19.56 15.87 -28.83
C THR A 165 18.06 15.83 -29.10
N GLU A 166 17.49 14.65 -29.42
CA GLU A 166 16.06 14.42 -29.52
C GLU A 166 15.57 13.69 -28.30
N LEU A 167 14.65 14.29 -27.53
CA LEU A 167 13.97 13.66 -26.43
C LEU A 167 12.70 12.98 -26.95
N LYS A 168 12.62 11.66 -26.79
CA LYS A 168 11.49 10.85 -27.25
C LYS A 168 10.75 10.21 -26.09
N ALA A 169 9.44 9.95 -26.29
CA ALA A 169 8.64 9.20 -25.34
C ALA A 169 9.11 7.74 -25.29
N GLU A 170 9.37 7.22 -24.09
CA GLU A 170 9.82 5.85 -23.89
C GLU A 170 8.67 4.84 -23.91
N PHE A 171 7.43 5.30 -23.66
CA PHE A 171 6.19 4.52 -23.68
C PHE A 171 4.99 5.42 -23.99
N ASP A 172 3.84 4.80 -24.27
CA ASP A 172 2.57 5.51 -24.48
C ASP A 172 2.11 6.14 -23.15
N GLY A 173 1.82 7.43 -23.14
CA GLY A 173 1.50 8.11 -21.90
C GLY A 173 0.89 9.50 -22.05
N VAL A 174 0.78 10.16 -20.91
CA VAL A 174 0.31 11.54 -20.78
C VAL A 174 1.38 12.37 -20.07
N ILE A 175 1.62 13.57 -20.56
CA ILE A 175 2.55 14.52 -19.94
C ILE A 175 1.90 15.11 -18.70
N THR A 176 2.52 14.91 -17.53
CA THR A 176 2.01 15.39 -16.22
C THR A 176 2.70 16.67 -15.76
N ALA A 177 3.94 16.92 -16.20
CA ALA A 177 4.66 18.15 -15.89
C ALA A 177 5.66 18.52 -16.98
N VAL A 178 6.01 19.79 -17.02
CA VAL A 178 7.05 20.37 -17.88
C VAL A 178 8.06 21.08 -16.98
N GLY A 179 9.36 20.81 -17.19
CA GLY A 179 10.46 21.38 -16.41
C GLY A 179 11.44 22.23 -17.20
N ALA A 180 11.27 22.31 -18.54
CA ALA A 180 12.12 23.15 -19.39
C ALA A 180 11.33 23.78 -20.53
N GLU A 181 11.68 25.04 -20.83
CA GLU A 181 11.04 25.82 -21.89
C GLU A 181 11.96 26.03 -23.09
N PRO A 182 11.41 26.23 -24.30
CA PRO A 182 12.19 26.61 -25.48
C PRO A 182 13.05 27.84 -25.21
N GLY A 183 14.32 27.81 -25.64
CA GLY A 183 15.29 28.86 -25.39
C GLY A 183 16.12 28.69 -24.10
N GLN A 184 15.71 27.81 -23.19
CA GLN A 184 16.42 27.52 -21.95
C GLN A 184 17.63 26.59 -22.23
N ASN A 185 18.73 26.82 -21.51
CA ASN A 185 19.84 25.86 -21.45
C ASN A 185 19.56 24.83 -20.36
N VAL A 186 19.70 23.54 -20.70
CA VAL A 186 19.50 22.41 -19.81
C VAL A 186 20.78 21.58 -19.67
N ASN A 187 20.99 21.02 -18.50
CA ASN A 187 22.06 20.06 -18.23
C ASN A 187 21.62 18.63 -18.55
N ALA A 188 22.59 17.74 -18.79
CA ALA A 188 22.30 16.31 -18.88
C ALA A 188 21.65 15.82 -17.58
N GLY A 189 20.56 15.05 -17.69
CA GLY A 189 19.79 14.54 -16.55
C GLY A 189 18.80 15.54 -15.94
N GLN A 190 18.77 16.79 -16.40
CA GLN A 190 17.76 17.76 -15.94
C GLN A 190 16.40 17.40 -16.54
N MET A 191 15.37 17.26 -15.69
CA MET A 191 14.00 16.94 -16.09
C MET A 191 13.47 17.97 -17.07
N VAL A 192 12.98 17.52 -18.22
CA VAL A 192 12.37 18.34 -19.27
C VAL A 192 10.87 18.16 -19.30
N VAL A 193 10.42 16.91 -19.26
CA VAL A 193 8.99 16.56 -19.18
C VAL A 193 8.84 15.35 -18.28
N LYS A 194 7.67 15.23 -17.66
CA LYS A 194 7.27 14.09 -16.85
C LYS A 194 6.19 13.33 -17.60
N LEU A 195 6.42 12.04 -17.82
CA LEU A 195 5.55 11.15 -18.59
C LEU A 195 4.94 10.09 -17.65
N ALA A 196 3.62 9.95 -17.66
CA ALA A 196 2.88 8.99 -16.87
C ALA A 196 2.04 8.05 -17.73
N ARG A 197 1.90 6.78 -17.29
CA ARG A 197 0.97 5.82 -17.91
C ARG A 197 -0.46 6.09 -17.43
N PRO A 198 -1.43 6.29 -18.34
CA PRO A 198 -2.79 6.67 -17.95
C PRO A 198 -3.62 5.51 -17.38
N GLY A 199 -3.30 4.26 -17.72
CA GLY A 199 -4.09 3.07 -17.35
C GLY A 199 -3.96 2.68 -15.89
N ASP A 200 -2.75 2.69 -15.36
CA ASP A 200 -2.45 2.24 -14.00
C ASP A 200 -2.45 3.42 -13.03
N LYS A 201 -3.46 3.45 -12.16
CA LYS A 201 -3.63 4.50 -11.15
C LYS A 201 -3.54 3.92 -9.75
N ASP A 202 -2.84 4.63 -8.88
CA ASP A 202 -2.78 4.33 -7.45
C ASP A 202 -3.47 5.47 -6.66
N GLY A 203 -4.24 5.09 -5.63
CA GLY A 203 -4.62 6.01 -4.56
C GLY A 203 -3.49 6.06 -3.55
N VAL A 204 -2.91 7.24 -3.33
CA VAL A 204 -1.83 7.45 -2.37
C VAL A 204 -2.38 8.13 -1.14
N PHE A 205 -2.36 7.42 -0.01
CA PHE A 205 -2.92 7.85 1.26
C PHE A 205 -1.82 8.09 2.29
N SER A 206 -2.01 9.11 3.14
CA SER A 206 -1.16 9.34 4.30
C SER A 206 -1.90 8.90 5.55
N ILE A 207 -1.43 7.86 6.22
CA ILE A 207 -2.11 7.21 7.33
C ILE A 207 -1.29 7.39 8.60
N ALA A 208 -1.91 7.89 9.68
CA ALA A 208 -1.25 8.05 10.97
C ALA A 208 -0.87 6.69 11.58
N GLU A 209 0.22 6.66 12.35
CA GLU A 209 0.72 5.45 13.03
C GLU A 209 -0.37 4.76 13.87
N THR A 210 -1.21 5.55 14.53
CA THR A 210 -2.31 5.04 15.37
C THR A 210 -3.34 4.21 14.61
N ALA A 211 -3.43 4.36 13.29
CA ALA A 211 -4.34 3.57 12.46
C ALA A 211 -3.85 2.14 12.17
N PHE A 212 -2.55 1.85 12.42
CA PHE A 212 -1.96 0.53 12.22
C PHE A 212 -2.02 -0.36 13.46
N THR A 213 -2.56 0.14 14.57
CA THR A 213 -2.60 -0.58 15.86
C THR A 213 -3.69 -1.66 15.91
N ASP A 214 -4.45 -1.84 14.82
CA ASP A 214 -5.58 -2.78 14.77
C ASP A 214 -5.15 -4.12 14.16
N PRO A 215 -5.24 -5.25 14.94
CA PRO A 215 -4.91 -6.59 14.44
C PRO A 215 -5.78 -7.08 13.28
N ALA A 216 -6.92 -6.42 13.00
CA ALA A 216 -7.78 -6.74 11.85
C ALA A 216 -7.14 -6.47 10.49
N ALA A 217 -5.98 -5.81 10.44
CA ALA A 217 -5.14 -5.63 9.24
C ALA A 217 -4.37 -6.90 8.82
N GLY A 218 -4.75 -8.08 9.33
CA GLY A 218 -4.03 -9.34 9.14
C GLY A 218 -4.05 -9.96 7.74
N SER A 219 -4.56 -9.29 6.72
CA SER A 219 -4.37 -9.72 5.33
C SER A 219 -3.15 -9.03 4.74
N GLU A 220 -2.30 -9.79 4.05
CA GLU A 220 -1.10 -9.29 3.37
C GLU A 220 -1.43 -8.18 2.35
N HIS A 221 -2.65 -8.18 1.82
CA HIS A 221 -3.17 -7.21 0.84
C HIS A 221 -4.65 -6.87 1.11
N PRO A 222 -4.97 -5.98 2.06
CA PRO A 222 -6.34 -5.63 2.37
C PRO A 222 -7.03 -4.91 1.20
N GLU A 223 -8.31 -5.25 0.98
CA GLU A 223 -9.15 -4.55 0.02
C GLU A 223 -9.61 -3.20 0.57
N VAL A 224 -9.62 -2.19 -0.29
CA VAL A 224 -10.01 -0.81 0.02
C VAL A 224 -11.07 -0.35 -0.97
N ILE A 225 -12.10 0.31 -0.48
CA ILE A 225 -13.05 1.02 -1.33
C ILE A 225 -12.60 2.48 -1.40
N VAL A 226 -12.36 2.97 -2.61
CA VAL A 226 -11.86 4.33 -2.87
C VAL A 226 -12.91 5.11 -3.66
N TRP A 227 -13.10 6.38 -3.34
CA TRP A 227 -14.00 7.26 -4.08
C TRP A 227 -13.48 8.69 -4.13
N PRO A 228 -13.72 9.42 -5.25
CA PRO A 228 -13.38 10.83 -5.35
C PRO A 228 -14.20 11.66 -4.36
N LEU A 229 -13.59 12.63 -3.69
CA LEU A 229 -14.34 13.53 -2.81
C LEU A 229 -15.39 14.36 -3.57
N SER A 230 -15.17 14.63 -4.86
CA SER A 230 -16.09 15.34 -5.74
C SER A 230 -17.30 14.50 -6.19
N ASN A 231 -17.22 13.17 -6.10
CA ASN A 231 -18.31 12.27 -6.46
C ASN A 231 -18.28 11.02 -5.55
N PRO A 232 -18.87 11.09 -4.36
CA PRO A 232 -18.86 9.99 -3.39
C PRO A 232 -19.60 8.72 -3.84
N GLU A 233 -20.48 8.82 -4.82
CA GLU A 233 -21.20 7.65 -5.37
C GLU A 233 -20.33 6.75 -6.25
N LEU A 234 -19.24 7.30 -6.79
CA LEU A 234 -18.30 6.55 -7.62
C LEU A 234 -17.38 5.70 -6.74
N ARG A 235 -17.74 4.44 -6.50
CA ARG A 235 -16.98 3.49 -5.70
C ARG A 235 -16.05 2.68 -6.58
N ILE A 236 -14.77 2.67 -6.24
CA ILE A 236 -13.70 1.98 -6.96
C ILE A 236 -13.06 1.00 -5.99
N ASN A 237 -12.97 -0.26 -6.39
CA ASN A 237 -12.26 -1.25 -5.59
C ASN A 237 -10.74 -1.06 -5.78
N GLY A 238 -10.02 -1.14 -4.69
CA GLY A 238 -8.57 -1.10 -4.68
C GLY A 238 -7.99 -2.16 -3.76
N ILE A 239 -6.71 -2.43 -3.92
CA ILE A 239 -5.95 -3.36 -3.09
C ILE A 239 -4.73 -2.62 -2.58
N VAL A 240 -4.45 -2.70 -1.29
CA VAL A 240 -3.21 -2.17 -0.73
C VAL A 240 -2.04 -2.91 -1.37
N ARG A 241 -1.20 -2.17 -2.09
CA ARG A 241 -0.04 -2.70 -2.81
C ARG A 241 1.26 -2.49 -2.04
N GLU A 242 1.36 -1.37 -1.38
CA GLU A 242 2.59 -0.95 -0.72
C GLU A 242 2.27 -0.09 0.49
N ILE A 243 2.94 -0.39 1.59
CA ILE A 243 2.95 0.45 2.79
C ILE A 243 4.41 0.87 2.99
N SER A 244 4.68 2.16 3.02
CA SER A 244 6.04 2.66 3.29
C SER A 244 6.54 2.12 4.63
N PRO A 245 7.74 1.54 4.70
CA PRO A 245 8.29 1.07 5.97
C PRO A 245 8.77 2.21 6.88
N VAL A 246 8.82 3.44 6.35
CA VAL A 246 9.29 4.62 7.08
C VAL A 246 8.21 5.69 7.05
N ALA A 247 7.89 6.25 8.22
CA ALA A 247 6.99 7.39 8.33
C ALA A 247 7.66 8.67 7.82
N ASP A 248 6.87 9.54 7.20
CA ASP A 248 7.30 10.90 6.89
C ASP A 248 7.63 11.64 8.19
N SER A 249 8.83 12.21 8.26
CA SER A 249 9.37 12.82 9.48
C SER A 249 8.62 14.10 9.91
N LYS A 250 7.92 14.77 8.99
CA LYS A 250 7.20 16.02 9.25
C LYS A 250 5.77 15.76 9.68
N THR A 251 5.09 14.83 9.01
CA THR A 251 3.66 14.54 9.23
C THR A 251 3.43 13.36 10.18
N ARG A 252 4.45 12.52 10.42
CA ARG A 252 4.37 11.26 11.17
C ARG A 252 3.32 10.31 10.62
N THR A 253 3.18 10.31 9.30
CA THR A 253 2.25 9.42 8.60
C THR A 253 3.00 8.46 7.71
N TYR A 254 2.45 7.26 7.54
CA TYR A 254 2.94 6.28 6.59
C TYR A 254 2.24 6.47 5.25
N THR A 255 2.99 6.38 4.16
CA THR A 255 2.41 6.41 2.82
C THR A 255 1.90 5.02 2.47
N VAL A 256 0.62 4.92 2.15
CA VAL A 256 -0.04 3.70 1.68
C VAL A 256 -0.46 3.90 0.24
N LYS A 257 0.01 3.00 -0.65
CA LYS A 257 -0.37 2.99 -2.06
C LYS A 257 -1.37 1.88 -2.32
N VAL A 258 -2.53 2.27 -2.80
CA VAL A 258 -3.65 1.40 -3.13
C VAL A 258 -3.78 1.32 -4.65
N SER A 259 -3.58 0.14 -5.21
CA SER A 259 -3.80 -0.11 -6.64
C SER A 259 -5.29 -0.06 -6.93
N LEU A 260 -5.73 0.86 -7.77
CA LEU A 260 -7.12 1.00 -8.19
C LEU A 260 -7.43 0.01 -9.31
N LYS A 261 -8.51 -0.75 -9.15
CA LYS A 261 -8.94 -1.74 -10.12
C LYS A 261 -9.88 -1.09 -11.13
N ASP A 262 -9.55 -1.19 -12.41
CA ASP A 262 -10.33 -0.62 -13.52
C ASP A 262 -10.78 0.83 -13.27
N PRO A 263 -9.84 1.77 -13.01
CA PRO A 263 -10.20 3.13 -12.67
C PRO A 263 -10.87 3.83 -13.87
N PRO A 264 -12.06 4.44 -13.66
CA PRO A 264 -12.79 5.06 -14.75
C PRO A 264 -12.05 6.27 -15.33
N PRO A 265 -12.27 6.62 -16.62
CA PRO A 265 -11.57 7.73 -17.29
C PRO A 265 -11.74 9.09 -16.59
N GLN A 266 -12.85 9.30 -15.88
CA GLN A 266 -13.15 10.52 -15.13
C GLN A 266 -12.20 10.72 -13.94
N LEU A 267 -11.60 9.64 -13.43
CA LEU A 267 -10.63 9.71 -12.33
C LEU A 267 -9.30 10.22 -12.87
N ARG A 268 -9.02 11.51 -12.71
CA ARG A 268 -7.79 12.16 -13.18
C ARG A 268 -6.70 12.14 -12.11
N PHE A 269 -5.45 12.20 -12.53
CA PHE A 269 -4.31 12.39 -11.63
C PHE A 269 -4.47 13.71 -10.87
N GLY A 270 -4.02 13.75 -9.60
CA GLY A 270 -4.19 14.92 -8.74
C GLY A 270 -5.56 15.04 -8.07
N MET A 271 -6.54 14.19 -8.41
CA MET A 271 -7.83 14.23 -7.72
C MET A 271 -7.71 13.72 -6.29
N SER A 272 -8.34 14.45 -5.35
CA SER A 272 -8.48 14.00 -3.97
C SER A 272 -9.50 12.86 -3.88
N VAL A 273 -9.12 11.82 -3.16
CA VAL A 273 -9.94 10.62 -2.93
C VAL A 273 -10.02 10.31 -1.46
N ALA A 274 -11.13 9.71 -1.05
CA ALA A 274 -11.23 9.04 0.24
C ALA A 274 -11.12 7.54 0.03
N GLY A 275 -10.53 6.85 1.00
CA GLY A 275 -10.40 5.40 1.02
C GLY A 275 -10.82 4.84 2.36
N ARG A 276 -11.47 3.69 2.34
CA ARG A 276 -11.86 2.94 3.54
C ARG A 276 -11.55 1.47 3.33
N LEU A 277 -11.01 0.82 4.35
CA LEU A 277 -10.85 -0.63 4.33
C LEU A 277 -12.22 -1.30 4.10
N LYS A 278 -12.26 -2.27 3.22
CA LYS A 278 -13.47 -3.08 3.05
C LYS A 278 -13.65 -3.89 4.33
N ALA A 279 -14.83 -3.78 4.93
CA ALA A 279 -15.14 -4.52 6.14
C ALA A 279 -14.83 -6.01 5.98
N SER A 280 -14.25 -6.62 7.01
CA SER A 280 -14.18 -8.09 7.09
C SER A 280 -15.60 -8.64 6.98
N SER A 281 -15.75 -9.72 6.23
CA SER A 281 -17.05 -10.40 6.11
C SER A 281 -17.50 -11.09 7.40
N ASP A 282 -16.63 -11.20 8.41
CA ASP A 282 -16.95 -11.85 9.67
C ASP A 282 -17.91 -10.96 10.47
N PRO A 283 -19.14 -11.46 10.72
CA PRO A 283 -20.10 -10.69 11.49
C PRO A 283 -19.62 -10.60 12.95
N VAL A 284 -19.68 -9.40 13.48
CA VAL A 284 -19.34 -9.13 14.88
C VAL A 284 -20.54 -8.54 15.62
N VAL A 285 -20.52 -8.66 16.93
CA VAL A 285 -21.59 -8.19 17.82
C VAL A 285 -21.06 -7.01 18.64
N ALA A 286 -21.69 -5.84 18.51
CA ALA A 286 -21.42 -4.71 19.38
C ALA A 286 -22.32 -4.80 20.63
N LEU A 287 -21.73 -4.98 21.80
CA LEU A 287 -22.44 -4.98 23.08
C LEU A 287 -22.04 -3.77 23.91
N PRO A 288 -22.97 -3.18 24.70
CA PRO A 288 -22.59 -2.19 25.71
C PRO A 288 -21.54 -2.75 26.67
N LEU A 289 -20.56 -1.94 27.10
CA LEU A 289 -19.55 -2.36 28.07
C LEU A 289 -20.17 -2.94 29.35
N SER A 290 -21.36 -2.47 29.73
CA SER A 290 -22.13 -2.96 30.87
C SER A 290 -22.62 -4.42 30.75
N ALA A 291 -22.55 -5.03 29.55
CA ALA A 291 -22.92 -6.42 29.31
C ALA A 291 -21.76 -7.39 29.46
N VAL A 292 -20.52 -6.90 29.38
CA VAL A 292 -19.30 -7.70 29.41
C VAL A 292 -18.66 -7.60 30.79
N PHE A 293 -18.31 -8.74 31.39
CA PHE A 293 -17.58 -8.79 32.64
C PHE A 293 -16.50 -9.88 32.60
N GLU A 294 -15.57 -9.80 33.52
CA GLU A 294 -14.48 -10.76 33.59
C GLU A 294 -14.85 -11.88 34.61
N LYS A 295 -14.71 -13.13 34.20
CA LYS A 295 -14.83 -14.29 35.06
C LYS A 295 -13.67 -15.25 34.83
N ASN A 296 -12.96 -15.57 35.89
CA ASN A 296 -11.78 -16.43 35.85
C ASN A 296 -10.67 -15.95 34.85
N GLY A 297 -10.49 -14.62 34.73
CA GLY A 297 -9.47 -14.06 33.83
C GLY A 297 -9.89 -14.00 32.36
N SER A 298 -11.15 -14.29 32.04
CA SER A 298 -11.65 -14.24 30.64
C SER A 298 -12.94 -13.41 30.54
N PRO A 299 -13.13 -12.64 29.48
CA PRO A 299 -14.37 -11.91 29.20
C PRO A 299 -15.53 -12.88 29.02
N ALA A 300 -16.69 -12.55 29.59
CA ALA A 300 -17.90 -13.35 29.48
C ALA A 300 -19.14 -12.47 29.48
N VAL A 301 -20.25 -13.01 29.00
CA VAL A 301 -21.58 -12.40 29.00
C VAL A 301 -22.62 -13.38 29.58
N TRP A 302 -23.71 -12.84 30.08
CA TRP A 302 -24.88 -13.63 30.44
C TRP A 302 -25.85 -13.70 29.27
N VAL A 303 -26.18 -14.91 28.84
CA VAL A 303 -27.18 -15.16 27.78
C VAL A 303 -28.43 -15.73 28.44
N PHE A 304 -29.58 -15.16 28.14
CA PHE A 304 -30.87 -15.64 28.60
C PHE A 304 -31.35 -16.82 27.73
N ASP A 305 -31.57 -17.93 28.36
CA ASP A 305 -32.17 -19.11 27.73
C ASP A 305 -33.70 -19.05 27.88
N GLN A 306 -34.37 -18.92 26.70
CA GLN A 306 -35.84 -18.85 26.67
C GLN A 306 -36.53 -20.15 27.12
N ALA A 307 -35.89 -21.31 26.95
CA ALA A 307 -36.48 -22.60 27.27
C ALA A 307 -36.53 -22.83 28.80
N SER A 308 -35.45 -22.43 29.50
CA SER A 308 -35.37 -22.62 30.96
C SER A 308 -35.78 -21.36 31.74
N GLY A 309 -35.92 -20.21 31.12
CA GLY A 309 -36.18 -18.91 31.77
C GLY A 309 -35.04 -18.44 32.65
N SER A 310 -33.81 -18.92 32.45
CA SER A 310 -32.64 -18.67 33.26
C SER A 310 -31.47 -18.08 32.44
N VAL A 311 -30.44 -17.64 33.15
CA VAL A 311 -29.22 -17.11 32.49
C VAL A 311 -28.11 -18.17 32.51
N ALA A 312 -27.44 -18.29 31.38
CA ALA A 312 -26.26 -19.10 31.18
C ALA A 312 -25.03 -18.22 30.94
N LEU A 313 -23.88 -18.63 31.50
CA LEU A 313 -22.61 -17.95 31.27
C LEU A 313 -22.06 -18.36 29.91
N LYS A 314 -21.69 -17.39 29.07
CA LYS A 314 -21.07 -17.64 27.78
C LYS A 314 -19.74 -16.87 27.72
N PRO A 315 -18.58 -17.55 27.65
CA PRO A 315 -17.29 -16.89 27.39
C PRO A 315 -17.32 -16.23 26.02
N VAL A 316 -16.66 -15.09 25.87
CA VAL A 316 -16.63 -14.35 24.62
C VAL A 316 -15.23 -13.81 24.33
N THR A 317 -14.89 -13.67 23.05
CA THR A 317 -13.66 -13.04 22.61
C THR A 317 -13.93 -11.59 22.21
N VAL A 318 -13.32 -10.65 22.94
CA VAL A 318 -13.42 -9.23 22.65
C VAL A 318 -12.33 -8.84 21.65
N ALA A 319 -12.74 -8.45 20.44
CA ALA A 319 -11.82 -7.96 19.42
C ALA A 319 -11.26 -6.58 19.77
N ARG A 320 -12.11 -5.67 20.25
CA ARG A 320 -11.72 -4.34 20.70
C ARG A 320 -12.74 -3.74 21.66
N TYR A 321 -12.28 -2.80 22.49
CA TYR A 321 -13.13 -1.95 23.30
C TYR A 321 -13.23 -0.57 22.65
N GLU A 322 -14.46 -0.06 22.53
CA GLU A 322 -14.77 1.30 22.10
C GLU A 322 -15.23 2.14 23.30
N THR A 323 -15.59 3.41 23.10
CA THR A 323 -15.94 4.32 24.20
C THR A 323 -17.06 3.78 25.10
N ASP A 324 -18.12 3.21 24.51
CA ASP A 324 -19.29 2.72 25.23
C ASP A 324 -19.65 1.27 24.91
N THR A 325 -18.92 0.62 23.96
CA THR A 325 -19.21 -0.70 23.45
C THR A 325 -17.99 -1.61 23.43
N ALA A 326 -18.21 -2.91 23.55
CA ALA A 326 -17.25 -3.96 23.28
C ALA A 326 -17.66 -4.70 21.99
N VAL A 327 -16.71 -4.85 21.10
CA VAL A 327 -16.88 -5.59 19.83
C VAL A 327 -16.47 -7.03 20.07
N ILE A 328 -17.42 -7.95 19.89
CA ILE A 328 -17.26 -9.38 20.14
C ILE A 328 -17.22 -10.11 18.79
N THR A 329 -16.18 -10.93 18.62
CA THR A 329 -16.04 -11.86 17.50
C THR A 329 -16.42 -13.25 17.95
N ASN A 330 -17.13 -13.99 17.10
CA ASN A 330 -17.53 -15.39 17.32
C ASN A 330 -18.41 -15.62 18.58
N GLU A 331 -18.79 -16.82 18.86
CA GLU A 331 -19.52 -17.35 20.01
C GLU A 331 -20.97 -16.86 20.17
N LEU A 332 -21.35 -15.65 19.79
CA LEU A 332 -22.74 -15.17 19.83
C LEU A 332 -23.42 -15.34 18.47
N VAL A 333 -24.61 -15.90 18.46
CA VAL A 333 -25.41 -16.10 17.24
C VAL A 333 -26.58 -15.13 17.18
N SER A 334 -27.09 -14.91 15.97
CA SER A 334 -28.28 -14.07 15.79
C SER A 334 -29.46 -14.61 16.59
N GLY A 335 -30.09 -13.73 17.40
CA GLY A 335 -31.20 -14.08 18.26
C GLY A 335 -30.82 -14.41 19.71
N ASP A 336 -29.52 -14.57 20.05
CA ASP A 336 -29.08 -14.66 21.45
C ASP A 336 -29.56 -13.42 22.22
N VAL A 337 -30.05 -13.61 23.44
CA VAL A 337 -30.55 -12.53 24.29
C VAL A 337 -29.53 -12.27 25.40
N VAL A 338 -28.72 -11.24 25.26
CA VAL A 338 -27.64 -10.90 26.20
C VAL A 338 -28.13 -9.93 27.26
N VAL A 339 -27.79 -10.19 28.55
CA VAL A 339 -28.11 -9.31 29.67
C VAL A 339 -27.16 -8.11 29.66
N THR A 340 -27.70 -6.90 29.68
CA THR A 340 -26.96 -5.63 29.64
C THR A 340 -26.89 -4.86 30.93
N ALA A 341 -27.71 -5.22 31.92
CA ALA A 341 -27.70 -4.60 33.25
C ALA A 341 -28.00 -5.62 34.34
N GLY A 342 -27.32 -5.45 35.49
CA GLY A 342 -27.48 -6.34 36.64
C GLY A 342 -26.52 -7.55 36.65
N ILE A 343 -25.55 -7.60 35.77
CA ILE A 343 -24.66 -8.73 35.48
C ILE A 343 -23.86 -9.24 36.71
N ASN A 344 -23.40 -8.32 37.58
CA ASN A 344 -22.52 -8.66 38.72
C ASN A 344 -23.21 -9.45 39.84
N SER A 345 -24.51 -9.53 39.86
CA SER A 345 -25.30 -10.18 40.89
C SER A 345 -25.99 -11.47 40.43
N LEU A 346 -25.74 -11.89 39.18
CA LEU A 346 -26.33 -13.08 38.60
C LEU A 346 -25.45 -14.32 38.87
N ARG A 347 -26.12 -15.48 38.97
CA ARG A 347 -25.47 -16.78 39.04
C ARG A 347 -25.94 -17.67 37.90
N GLU A 348 -25.11 -18.58 37.49
CA GLU A 348 -25.43 -19.54 36.45
C GLU A 348 -26.68 -20.37 36.82
N GLY A 349 -27.60 -20.50 35.86
CA GLY A 349 -28.89 -21.16 36.07
C GLY A 349 -29.92 -20.35 36.88
N GLN A 350 -29.64 -19.07 37.20
CA GLN A 350 -30.58 -18.25 37.96
C GLN A 350 -31.78 -17.84 37.10
N PRO A 351 -33.03 -18.04 37.57
CA PRO A 351 -34.22 -17.56 36.87
C PRO A 351 -34.28 -16.04 36.89
N VAL A 352 -34.60 -15.43 35.72
CA VAL A 352 -34.72 -13.97 35.56
C VAL A 352 -36.02 -13.61 34.86
N ARG A 353 -36.46 -12.37 35.02
CA ARG A 353 -37.57 -11.77 34.29
C ARG A 353 -37.03 -10.67 33.39
N LEU A 354 -37.42 -10.70 32.12
CA LEU A 354 -37.08 -9.65 31.17
C LEU A 354 -37.86 -8.39 31.51
N SER A 355 -37.18 -7.27 31.64
CA SER A 355 -37.82 -5.96 31.78
C SER A 355 -38.28 -5.50 30.38
N GLU A 356 -39.55 -5.05 30.24
CA GLU A 356 -40.15 -4.65 28.97
C GLU A 356 -39.47 -3.42 28.27
N THR A 357 -38.37 -2.91 28.77
CA THR A 357 -37.67 -1.75 28.22
C THR A 357 -36.39 -2.17 27.53
N SER A 358 -36.47 -2.87 26.39
CA SER A 358 -35.29 -3.03 25.55
C SER A 358 -35.59 -3.34 24.09
N LEU A 359 -36.46 -2.58 23.48
CA LEU A 359 -36.45 -2.41 22.04
C LEU A 359 -35.99 -0.99 21.71
N ALA A 360 -34.84 -0.59 22.24
CA ALA A 360 -34.13 0.56 21.68
C ALA A 360 -33.52 0.16 20.35
N ARG A 361 -34.26 0.43 19.28
CA ARG A 361 -33.66 0.59 17.96
C ARG A 361 -32.47 1.53 18.12
N SER A 362 -31.27 1.00 17.96
CA SER A 362 -30.10 1.84 17.72
C SER A 362 -30.38 2.66 16.47
N ALA A 363 -30.81 3.91 16.67
CA ALA A 363 -30.76 4.92 15.64
C ALA A 363 -29.30 5.31 15.46
N LEU A 364 -28.63 4.64 14.55
CA LEU A 364 -27.41 5.16 13.93
C LEU A 364 -27.86 6.31 13.01
N LYS A 365 -27.54 7.52 13.45
CA LYS A 365 -27.46 8.71 12.59
C LYS A 365 -26.04 8.88 12.11
#